data_e99bc7cfa0a81dff78415086da3b1bec
#
_entry.id   e99bc7cfa0a81dff78415086da3b1bec
#
_cell.length_a   1.000
_cell.length_b   1.000
_cell.length_c   1.000
_cell.angle_alpha   90.00
_cell.angle_beta   90.00
_cell.angle_gamma   90.00
#
_symmetry.space_group_name_H-M   'P 1'
#
loop_
_entity.id
_entity.type
_entity.pdbx_description
1 polymer ?
#
loop_
_entity_poly.entity_id
_entity_poly.type
_entity_poly.pdbx_seq_one_letter_code
_entity_poly.pdbx_strand_id
1 'polypeptide(L)'
;IGDALVNLGQKDLLIDTQGNWGDIRTGDRSAAPRYIEARLSQFALEVAFNKPITETSPSYDGRKDEPIALPMKFPLLLAQGAEGIAVGLSTKILPHNFNELLRSSIQILKEKPFKIFPDFQTGGLIDVTHYNNGKRGGKVRVRAHIDIVDKHTLKISSIPYNTTTTHLIDSIVKANNSGKLKVKNIEDNTAEEIEIIINLVK
;
A
#
# COMPACT_ATOMS: atom_id res chain seq x y z
N ILE A 1 -7.60 -17.78 5.84
CA ILE A 1 -8.70 -16.79 5.74
C ILE A 1 -8.33 -15.54 6.53
N GLY A 2 -7.93 -15.67 7.83
CA GLY A 2 -7.60 -14.52 8.68
C GLY A 2 -6.56 -13.58 8.07
N ASP A 3 -5.43 -14.10 7.64
CA ASP A 3 -4.35 -13.30 7.03
C ASP A 3 -4.78 -12.58 5.75
N ALA A 4 -5.63 -13.21 4.94
CA ALA A 4 -6.18 -12.60 3.73
C ALA A 4 -7.11 -11.43 4.09
N LEU A 5 -7.93 -11.59 5.14
CA LEU A 5 -8.83 -10.54 5.63
C LEU A 5 -8.02 -9.37 6.21
N VAL A 6 -6.97 -9.64 6.98
CA VAL A 6 -6.06 -8.63 7.51
C VAL A 6 -5.41 -7.84 6.37
N ASN A 7 -4.92 -8.51 5.34
CA ASN A 7 -4.33 -7.85 4.18
C ASN A 7 -5.33 -6.93 3.46
N LEU A 8 -6.59 -7.36 3.31
CA LEU A 8 -7.64 -6.52 2.75
C LEU A 8 -7.98 -5.32 3.63
N GLY A 9 -8.04 -5.51 4.96
CA GLY A 9 -8.31 -4.43 5.91
C GLY A 9 -7.20 -3.37 5.93
N GLN A 10 -5.94 -3.80 5.84
CA GLN A 10 -4.78 -2.89 5.78
C GLN A 10 -4.69 -2.09 4.46
N LYS A 11 -5.37 -2.52 3.42
CA LYS A 11 -5.43 -1.81 2.13
C LYS A 11 -6.57 -0.81 2.04
N ASP A 12 -7.38 -0.68 3.09
CA ASP A 12 -8.60 0.14 3.13
C ASP A 12 -9.60 -0.16 2.00
N LEU A 13 -10.54 0.72 1.79
CA LEU A 13 -11.60 0.75 0.78
C LEU A 13 -12.69 -0.30 0.97
N LEU A 14 -12.37 -1.60 1.01
CA LEU A 14 -13.38 -2.67 0.98
C LEU A 14 -13.93 -3.04 2.35
N ILE A 15 -13.15 -2.88 3.40
CA ILE A 15 -13.47 -3.38 4.74
C ILE A 15 -13.30 -2.25 5.76
N ASP A 16 -14.36 -1.99 6.53
CA ASP A 16 -14.26 -1.23 7.77
C ASP A 16 -13.74 -2.15 8.87
N THR A 17 -12.67 -1.74 9.50
CA THR A 17 -11.94 -2.52 10.50
C THR A 17 -12.18 -1.98 11.90
N GLN A 18 -12.22 -2.88 12.92
CA GLN A 18 -12.24 -2.52 14.33
C GLN A 18 -11.26 -3.40 15.10
N GLY A 19 -10.54 -2.80 16.03
CA GLY A 19 -9.48 -3.45 16.79
C GLY A 19 -8.09 -3.23 16.18
N ASN A 20 -7.11 -4.01 16.63
CA ASN A 20 -5.73 -3.91 16.15
C ASN A 20 -5.53 -4.78 14.89
N TRP A 21 -5.45 -4.15 13.75
CA TRP A 21 -5.20 -4.77 12.45
C TRP A 21 -3.73 -4.74 12.02
N GLY A 22 -2.83 -4.34 12.93
CA GLY A 22 -1.42 -4.11 12.63
C GLY A 22 -1.20 -2.78 11.92
N ASP A 23 0.06 -2.48 11.62
CA ASP A 23 0.43 -1.25 10.91
C ASP A 23 1.49 -1.56 9.83
N ILE A 24 1.18 -1.22 8.59
CA ILE A 24 2.07 -1.42 7.44
C ILE A 24 3.31 -0.52 7.49
N ARG A 25 3.28 0.57 8.28
CA ARG A 25 4.39 1.53 8.42
C ARG A 25 5.43 1.03 9.44
N THR A 26 4.97 0.57 10.59
CA THR A 26 5.85 0.04 11.64
C THR A 26 6.19 -1.43 11.44
N GLY A 27 5.33 -2.18 10.76
CA GLY A 27 5.43 -3.62 10.59
C GLY A 27 4.80 -4.41 11.76
N ASP A 28 4.02 -3.73 12.60
CA ASP A 28 3.33 -4.39 13.70
C ASP A 28 2.29 -5.38 13.18
N ARG A 29 2.19 -6.50 13.86
CA ARG A 29 1.26 -7.57 13.51
C ARG A 29 -0.14 -7.24 14.02
N SER A 30 -1.15 -7.71 13.30
CA SER A 30 -2.53 -7.68 13.78
C SER A 30 -2.71 -8.54 15.03
N ALA A 31 -3.71 -8.20 15.84
CA ALA A 31 -4.18 -9.06 16.90
C ALA A 31 -4.74 -10.38 16.34
N ALA A 32 -4.91 -11.38 17.24
CA ALA A 32 -5.55 -12.62 16.86
C ALA A 32 -7.00 -12.38 16.37
N PRO A 33 -7.53 -13.18 15.40
CA PRO A 33 -8.85 -12.96 14.79
C PRO A 33 -10.01 -12.80 15.78
N ARG A 34 -9.93 -13.39 16.97
CA ARG A 34 -10.96 -13.26 18.02
C ARG A 34 -11.03 -11.87 18.68
N TYR A 35 -10.09 -10.98 18.40
CA TYR A 35 -10.01 -9.64 18.99
C TYR A 35 -10.25 -8.53 17.96
N ILE A 36 -10.51 -8.89 16.71
CA ILE A 36 -10.73 -7.93 15.64
C ILE A 36 -12.08 -8.18 14.99
N GLU A 37 -12.69 -7.12 14.49
CA GLU A 37 -13.98 -7.18 13.79
C GLU A 37 -13.84 -6.53 12.41
N ALA A 38 -14.62 -7.02 11.46
CA ALA A 38 -14.66 -6.52 10.11
C ALA A 38 -16.09 -6.54 9.55
N ARG A 39 -16.39 -5.54 8.74
CA ARG A 39 -17.59 -5.52 7.90
C ARG A 39 -17.26 -4.94 6.54
N LEU A 40 -18.12 -5.21 5.55
CA LEU A 40 -18.00 -4.53 4.26
C LEU A 40 -18.23 -3.04 4.43
N SER A 41 -17.36 -2.24 3.83
CA SER A 41 -17.53 -0.78 3.79
C SER A 41 -18.71 -0.39 2.89
N GLN A 42 -19.23 0.82 3.05
CA GLN A 42 -20.23 1.36 2.16
C GLN A 42 -19.72 1.43 0.71
N PHE A 43 -18.44 1.76 0.54
CA PHE A 43 -17.78 1.74 -0.78
C PHE A 43 -17.81 0.33 -1.40
N ALA A 44 -17.49 -0.71 -0.64
CA ALA A 44 -17.53 -2.09 -1.14
C ALA A 44 -18.93 -2.49 -1.60
N LEU A 45 -19.96 -2.14 -0.81
CA LEU A 45 -21.35 -2.45 -1.13
C LEU A 45 -21.79 -1.79 -2.44
N GLU A 46 -21.34 -0.57 -2.69
CA GLU A 46 -21.71 0.18 -3.89
C GLU A 46 -20.90 -0.24 -5.13
N VAL A 47 -19.59 -0.50 -4.96
CA VAL A 47 -18.66 -0.68 -6.08
C VAL A 47 -18.52 -2.15 -6.49
N ALA A 48 -18.50 -3.08 -5.52
CA ALA A 48 -18.18 -4.48 -5.78
C ALA A 48 -19.40 -5.34 -6.09
N PHE A 49 -20.59 -4.98 -5.63
CA PHE A 49 -21.80 -5.80 -5.74
C PHE A 49 -22.78 -5.25 -6.76
N ASN A 50 -22.60 -5.59 -8.03
CA ASN A 50 -23.46 -5.18 -9.13
C ASN A 50 -24.27 -6.37 -9.68
N LYS A 51 -25.33 -6.74 -8.96
CA LYS A 51 -26.18 -7.92 -9.28
C LYS A 51 -26.61 -8.03 -10.74
N PRO A 52 -27.03 -6.94 -11.43
CA PRO A 52 -27.52 -7.07 -12.81
C PRO A 52 -26.50 -7.59 -13.83
N ILE A 53 -25.22 -7.46 -13.55
CA ILE A 53 -24.14 -7.89 -14.47
C ILE A 53 -23.20 -8.92 -13.84
N THR A 54 -23.54 -9.42 -12.65
CA THR A 54 -22.75 -10.45 -11.97
C THR A 54 -23.16 -11.82 -12.46
N GLU A 55 -22.25 -12.54 -13.11
CA GLU A 55 -22.44 -13.94 -13.46
C GLU A 55 -22.26 -14.82 -12.22
N THR A 56 -23.14 -15.79 -12.04
CA THR A 56 -23.11 -16.69 -10.89
C THR A 56 -23.06 -18.15 -11.33
N SER A 57 -22.54 -18.99 -10.44
CA SER A 57 -22.58 -20.45 -10.53
C SER A 57 -23.09 -21.05 -9.21
N PRO A 58 -23.69 -22.24 -9.21
CA PRO A 58 -24.07 -22.90 -7.97
C PRO A 58 -22.88 -23.10 -7.04
N SER A 59 -23.10 -22.86 -5.73
CA SER A 59 -22.12 -23.19 -4.70
C SER A 59 -21.84 -24.71 -4.66
N TYR A 60 -20.75 -25.12 -4.00
CA TYR A 60 -20.36 -26.52 -3.88
C TYR A 60 -21.50 -27.42 -3.37
N ASP A 61 -22.31 -26.94 -2.42
CA ASP A 61 -23.45 -27.65 -1.85
C ASP A 61 -24.77 -27.39 -2.60
N GLY A 62 -24.77 -26.58 -3.65
CA GLY A 62 -25.94 -26.24 -4.46
C GLY A 62 -27.01 -25.42 -3.76
N ARG A 63 -26.77 -24.93 -2.53
CA ARG A 63 -27.78 -24.20 -1.76
C ARG A 63 -27.90 -22.74 -2.11
N LYS A 64 -26.85 -22.15 -2.68
CA LYS A 64 -26.79 -20.73 -3.06
C LYS A 64 -25.97 -20.58 -4.33
N ASP A 65 -26.22 -19.50 -5.03
CA ASP A 65 -25.36 -19.10 -6.14
C ASP A 65 -24.18 -18.26 -5.62
N GLU A 66 -23.01 -18.51 -6.19
CA GLU A 66 -21.78 -17.78 -5.92
C GLU A 66 -21.38 -16.96 -7.15
N PRO A 67 -20.88 -15.73 -6.99
CA PRO A 67 -20.37 -14.95 -8.11
C PRO A 67 -19.11 -15.61 -8.67
N ILE A 68 -19.05 -15.78 -9.99
CA ILE A 68 -17.84 -16.23 -10.70
C ILE A 68 -16.77 -15.15 -10.61
N ALA A 69 -17.18 -13.89 -10.77
CA ALA A 69 -16.35 -12.71 -10.59
C ALA A 69 -17.21 -11.54 -10.10
N LEU A 70 -16.59 -10.59 -9.41
CA LEU A 70 -17.24 -9.35 -9.01
C LEU A 70 -16.87 -8.23 -9.98
N PRO A 71 -17.82 -7.78 -10.85
CA PRO A 71 -17.56 -6.70 -11.79
C PRO A 71 -17.53 -5.36 -11.04
N MET A 72 -16.32 -4.85 -10.81
CA MET A 72 -16.07 -3.63 -10.07
C MET A 72 -16.43 -2.38 -10.89
N LYS A 73 -17.14 -1.44 -10.28
CA LYS A 73 -17.44 -0.12 -10.88
C LYS A 73 -16.26 0.87 -10.79
N PHE A 74 -15.19 0.49 -10.11
CA PHE A 74 -14.00 1.30 -9.87
C PHE A 74 -12.74 0.44 -10.11
N PRO A 75 -11.63 1.00 -10.62
CA PRO A 75 -10.41 0.24 -10.89
C PRO A 75 -9.64 -0.11 -9.60
N LEU A 76 -10.26 -0.93 -8.75
CA LEU A 76 -9.76 -1.30 -7.43
C LEU A 76 -8.38 -1.96 -7.49
N LEU A 77 -8.12 -2.76 -8.52
CA LEU A 77 -6.81 -3.41 -8.72
C LEU A 77 -5.67 -2.39 -8.80
N LEU A 78 -5.90 -1.25 -9.46
CA LEU A 78 -4.92 -0.18 -9.54
C LEU A 78 -4.85 0.62 -8.24
N ALA A 79 -5.98 0.80 -7.53
CA ALA A 79 -5.98 1.53 -6.27
C ALA A 79 -5.17 0.80 -5.18
N GLN A 80 -5.39 -0.49 -5.02
CA GLN A 80 -4.77 -1.29 -3.96
C GLN A 80 -3.45 -1.95 -4.39
N GLY A 81 -3.18 -2.03 -5.69
CA GLY A 81 -2.10 -2.83 -6.22
C GLY A 81 -2.30 -4.33 -5.99
N ALA A 82 -1.51 -5.13 -6.65
CA ALA A 82 -1.49 -6.58 -6.47
C ALA A 82 -0.10 -7.14 -6.73
N GLU A 83 0.27 -8.15 -5.98
CA GLU A 83 1.49 -8.92 -6.19
C GLU A 83 1.16 -10.41 -6.15
N GLY A 84 1.65 -11.14 -7.13
CA GLY A 84 1.43 -12.58 -7.23
C GLY A 84 2.60 -13.28 -7.87
N ILE A 85 2.90 -14.48 -7.36
CA ILE A 85 3.97 -15.33 -7.84
C ILE A 85 3.37 -16.69 -8.20
N ALA A 86 3.64 -17.15 -9.42
CA ALA A 86 3.26 -18.46 -9.90
C ALA A 86 4.49 -19.14 -10.53
N VAL A 87 4.32 -20.40 -10.98
CA VAL A 87 5.40 -21.12 -11.66
C VAL A 87 5.72 -20.44 -12.99
N GLY A 88 6.93 -19.92 -13.12
CA GLY A 88 7.41 -19.25 -14.34
C GLY A 88 6.83 -17.87 -14.62
N LEU A 89 5.89 -17.38 -13.79
CA LEU A 89 5.22 -16.09 -13.96
C LEU A 89 5.15 -15.34 -12.63
N SER A 90 5.27 -14.03 -12.70
CA SER A 90 5.00 -13.15 -11.58
C SER A 90 4.34 -11.86 -12.07
N THR A 91 3.51 -11.25 -11.24
CA THR A 91 2.95 -9.94 -11.49
C THR A 91 3.20 -9.03 -10.30
N LYS A 92 3.40 -7.75 -10.57
CA LYS A 92 3.49 -6.71 -9.56
C LYS A 92 2.83 -5.45 -10.10
N ILE A 93 1.64 -5.17 -9.61
CA ILE A 93 0.87 -3.96 -9.91
C ILE A 93 1.02 -3.05 -8.71
N LEU A 94 1.60 -1.87 -8.91
CA LEU A 94 1.78 -0.89 -7.85
C LEU A 94 0.46 -0.16 -7.57
N PRO A 95 0.20 0.26 -6.32
CA PRO A 95 -0.98 1.05 -5.99
C PRO A 95 -0.91 2.45 -6.61
N HIS A 96 -2.07 3.10 -6.73
CA HIS A 96 -2.23 4.44 -7.28
C HIS A 96 -3.19 5.24 -6.42
N ASN A 97 -3.10 6.55 -6.51
CA ASN A 97 -3.97 7.47 -5.79
C ASN A 97 -5.44 7.33 -6.22
N PHE A 98 -6.32 7.18 -5.24
CA PHE A 98 -7.77 7.02 -5.45
C PHE A 98 -8.39 8.16 -6.27
N ASN A 99 -8.09 9.40 -5.92
CA ASN A 99 -8.63 10.57 -6.60
C ASN A 99 -8.10 10.71 -8.04
N GLU A 100 -6.82 10.35 -8.26
CA GLU A 100 -6.24 10.35 -9.60
C GLU A 100 -6.87 9.27 -10.49
N LEU A 101 -7.17 8.10 -9.92
CA LEU A 101 -7.89 7.04 -10.63
C LEU A 101 -9.29 7.48 -11.05
N LEU A 102 -10.05 8.15 -10.17
CA LEU A 102 -11.36 8.70 -10.51
C LEU A 102 -11.25 9.74 -11.63
N ARG A 103 -10.31 10.69 -11.53
CA ARG A 103 -10.09 11.70 -12.57
C ARG A 103 -9.68 11.06 -13.89
N SER A 104 -8.80 10.07 -13.86
CA SER A 104 -8.36 9.34 -15.06
C SER A 104 -9.52 8.57 -15.69
N SER A 105 -10.37 7.92 -14.90
CA SER A 105 -11.59 7.26 -15.38
C SER A 105 -12.52 8.24 -16.10
N ILE A 106 -12.73 9.44 -15.54
CA ILE A 106 -13.50 10.51 -16.19
C ILE A 106 -12.85 10.97 -17.50
N GLN A 107 -11.51 11.07 -17.55
CA GLN A 107 -10.81 11.44 -18.78
C GLN A 107 -10.99 10.38 -19.87
N ILE A 108 -10.89 9.10 -19.52
CA ILE A 108 -11.11 7.98 -20.44
C ILE A 108 -12.52 8.04 -21.02
N LEU A 109 -13.54 8.22 -20.18
CA LEU A 109 -14.94 8.34 -20.64
C LEU A 109 -15.19 9.56 -21.54
N LYS A 110 -14.35 10.60 -21.43
CA LYS A 110 -14.38 11.81 -22.27
C LYS A 110 -13.45 11.71 -23.47
N GLU A 111 -12.85 10.55 -23.73
CA GLU A 111 -11.85 10.31 -24.77
C GLU A 111 -10.65 11.28 -24.73
N LYS A 112 -10.28 11.75 -23.53
CA LYS A 112 -9.17 12.67 -23.31
C LYS A 112 -7.92 11.91 -22.87
N PRO A 113 -6.72 12.38 -23.21
CA PRO A 113 -5.49 11.80 -22.73
C PRO A 113 -5.40 11.92 -21.20
N PHE A 114 -4.84 10.92 -20.56
CA PHE A 114 -4.57 10.90 -19.13
C PHE A 114 -3.17 10.37 -18.86
N LYS A 115 -2.64 10.69 -17.69
CA LYS A 115 -1.38 10.18 -17.19
C LYS A 115 -1.53 9.92 -15.69
N ILE A 116 -1.10 8.76 -15.25
CA ILE A 116 -1.18 8.33 -13.85
C ILE A 116 0.12 7.65 -13.47
N PHE A 117 0.54 7.83 -12.25
CA PHE A 117 1.71 7.21 -11.70
C PHE A 117 1.38 6.46 -10.40
N PRO A 118 2.17 5.45 -10.03
CA PRO A 118 2.03 4.81 -8.73
C PRO A 118 2.13 5.82 -7.58
N ASP A 119 1.33 5.59 -6.55
CA ASP A 119 1.31 6.36 -5.32
C ASP A 119 1.15 5.40 -4.13
N PHE A 120 1.75 5.73 -2.99
CA PHE A 120 1.89 4.80 -1.88
C PHE A 120 1.33 5.40 -0.58
N GLN A 121 0.61 4.60 0.20
CA GLN A 121 0.08 4.99 1.52
C GLN A 121 1.19 5.41 2.50
N THR A 122 2.38 4.85 2.37
CA THR A 122 3.54 5.18 3.20
C THR A 122 4.26 6.46 2.76
N GLY A 123 3.79 7.10 1.68
CA GLY A 123 4.42 8.28 1.11
C GLY A 123 5.72 7.98 0.38
N GLY A 124 6.68 8.91 0.48
CA GLY A 124 7.98 8.82 -0.17
C GLY A 124 8.07 9.57 -1.49
N LEU A 125 9.28 9.70 -1.98
CA LEU A 125 9.58 10.31 -3.27
C LEU A 125 9.75 9.21 -4.31
N ILE A 126 9.05 9.33 -5.44
CA ILE A 126 9.10 8.36 -6.53
C ILE A 126 9.77 8.94 -7.77
N ASP A 127 10.75 8.21 -8.31
CA ASP A 127 11.32 8.46 -9.63
C ASP A 127 10.65 7.52 -10.64
N VAL A 128 9.88 8.10 -11.54
CA VAL A 128 9.10 7.41 -12.58
C VAL A 128 9.72 7.48 -13.97
N THR A 129 10.95 7.98 -14.10
CA THR A 129 11.63 8.18 -15.39
C THR A 129 11.62 6.92 -16.25
N HIS A 130 11.73 5.75 -15.63
CA HIS A 130 11.77 4.46 -16.31
C HIS A 130 10.51 3.61 -16.03
N TYR A 131 9.40 4.22 -15.64
CA TYR A 131 8.16 3.49 -15.29
C TYR A 131 7.55 2.73 -16.47
N ASN A 132 7.73 3.23 -17.69
CA ASN A 132 7.24 2.62 -18.94
C ASN A 132 5.72 2.32 -18.91
N ASN A 133 4.93 3.17 -18.25
CA ASN A 133 3.47 3.01 -18.09
C ASN A 133 3.05 1.63 -17.55
N GLY A 134 3.81 1.05 -16.63
CA GLY A 134 3.54 -0.25 -16.04
C GLY A 134 3.82 -1.46 -16.94
N LYS A 135 4.35 -1.26 -18.15
CA LYS A 135 4.70 -2.34 -19.06
C LYS A 135 5.94 -3.09 -18.57
N ARG A 136 6.10 -4.32 -19.07
CA ARG A 136 7.25 -5.18 -18.74
C ARG A 136 8.58 -4.43 -18.91
N GLY A 137 9.46 -4.57 -17.92
CA GLY A 137 10.77 -3.91 -17.89
C GLY A 137 10.74 -2.49 -17.30
N GLY A 138 9.56 -1.96 -16.98
CA GLY A 138 9.44 -0.69 -16.25
C GLY A 138 10.05 -0.79 -14.85
N LYS A 139 10.62 0.33 -14.38
CA LYS A 139 11.23 0.46 -13.06
C LYS A 139 10.81 1.76 -12.40
N VAL A 140 10.57 1.71 -11.11
CA VAL A 140 10.41 2.88 -10.25
C VAL A 140 11.46 2.82 -9.13
N ARG A 141 11.90 3.99 -8.69
CA ARG A 141 12.74 4.11 -7.49
C ARG A 141 11.97 4.92 -6.47
N VAL A 142 11.88 4.39 -5.26
CA VAL A 142 11.20 5.08 -4.15
C VAL A 142 12.24 5.38 -3.08
N ARG A 143 12.15 6.57 -2.50
CA ARG A 143 13.03 7.05 -1.43
C ARG A 143 12.19 7.63 -0.30
N ALA A 144 12.71 7.51 0.91
CA ALA A 144 12.18 8.25 2.06
C ALA A 144 12.28 9.76 1.81
N HIS A 145 11.35 10.51 2.39
CA HIS A 145 11.49 11.96 2.49
C HIS A 145 12.32 12.27 3.74
N ILE A 146 13.40 13.01 3.55
CA ILE A 146 14.36 13.37 4.61
C ILE A 146 14.50 14.87 4.65
N ASP A 147 14.14 15.46 5.79
CA ASP A 147 14.28 16.88 6.07
C ASP A 147 15.50 17.14 6.95
N ILE A 148 16.18 18.26 6.71
CA ILE A 148 17.25 18.74 7.54
C ILE A 148 16.63 19.69 8.57
N VAL A 149 16.56 19.25 9.83
CA VAL A 149 16.04 20.08 10.94
C VAL A 149 17.08 21.08 11.38
N ASP A 150 18.31 20.61 11.59
CA ASP A 150 19.47 21.43 11.90
C ASP A 150 20.77 20.77 11.40
N LYS A 151 21.94 21.34 11.77
CA LYS A 151 23.27 20.85 11.33
C LYS A 151 23.58 19.41 11.72
N HIS A 152 22.89 18.89 12.73
CA HIS A 152 23.15 17.57 13.30
C HIS A 152 21.92 16.70 13.41
N THR A 153 20.75 17.19 13.00
CA THR A 153 19.47 16.50 13.14
C THR A 153 18.76 16.38 11.80
N LEU A 154 18.45 15.15 11.42
CA LEU A 154 17.64 14.82 10.26
C LEU A 154 16.30 14.22 10.73
N LYS A 155 15.23 14.53 10.01
CA LYS A 155 13.90 13.95 10.22
C LYS A 155 13.50 13.17 8.98
N ILE A 156 13.04 11.94 9.16
CA ILE A 156 12.39 11.15 8.11
C ILE A 156 10.88 11.23 8.37
N SER A 157 10.14 11.72 7.37
CA SER A 157 8.69 11.94 7.44
C SER A 157 7.88 10.99 6.53
N SER A 158 8.56 10.15 5.76
CA SER A 158 7.92 9.09 4.98
C SER A 158 8.92 7.96 4.68
N ILE A 159 8.42 6.75 4.44
CA ILE A 159 9.26 5.58 4.14
C ILE A 159 9.01 5.05 2.74
N PRO A 160 10.00 4.39 2.12
CA PRO A 160 9.81 3.74 0.83
C PRO A 160 8.73 2.66 0.89
N TYR A 161 8.00 2.49 -0.20
CA TYR A 161 7.04 1.42 -0.37
C TYR A 161 7.62 0.04 -0.05
N ASN A 162 6.86 -0.78 0.64
CA ASN A 162 7.27 -2.13 1.07
C ASN A 162 8.44 -2.14 2.09
N THR A 163 8.60 -1.05 2.84
CA THR A 163 9.60 -0.94 3.91
C THR A 163 8.88 -0.52 5.18
N THR A 164 9.35 -0.95 6.33
CA THR A 164 8.85 -0.51 7.64
C THR A 164 9.85 0.43 8.31
N THR A 165 9.39 1.22 9.31
CA THR A 165 10.28 2.07 10.11
C THR A 165 11.37 1.26 10.76
N THR A 166 11.03 0.11 11.36
CA THR A 166 12.00 -0.81 11.97
C THR A 166 13.07 -1.26 10.97
N HIS A 167 12.66 -1.69 9.77
CA HIS A 167 13.61 -2.15 8.75
C HIS A 167 14.52 -1.02 8.26
N LEU A 168 13.98 0.19 8.13
CA LEU A 168 14.75 1.37 7.75
C LEU A 168 15.78 1.73 8.83
N ILE A 169 15.36 1.75 10.10
CA ILE A 169 16.26 2.01 11.24
C ILE A 169 17.38 0.98 11.31
N ASP A 170 17.06 -0.31 11.18
CA ASP A 170 18.05 -1.38 11.13
C ASP A 170 19.08 -1.17 10.00
N SER A 171 18.63 -0.70 8.84
CA SER A 171 19.53 -0.42 7.72
C SER A 171 20.48 0.75 8.01
N ILE A 172 20.00 1.78 8.69
CA ILE A 172 20.79 2.94 9.13
C ILE A 172 21.80 2.51 10.20
N VAL A 173 21.38 1.71 11.19
CA VAL A 173 22.26 1.16 12.23
C VAL A 173 23.37 0.30 11.61
N LYS A 174 23.05 -0.56 10.64
CA LYS A 174 24.05 -1.35 9.89
C LYS A 174 25.04 -0.45 9.14
N ALA A 175 24.57 0.63 8.52
CA ALA A 175 25.43 1.59 7.82
C ALA A 175 26.33 2.35 8.81
N ASN A 176 25.82 2.71 9.99
CA ASN A 176 26.60 3.34 11.06
C ASN A 176 27.70 2.40 11.58
N ASN A 177 27.36 1.14 11.88
CA ASN A 177 28.31 0.13 12.35
C ASN A 177 29.41 -0.20 11.32
N SER A 178 29.10 -0.08 10.02
CA SER A 178 30.08 -0.24 8.95
C SER A 178 30.92 1.03 8.67
N GLY A 179 30.73 2.09 9.45
CA GLY A 179 31.48 3.34 9.31
C GLY A 179 31.05 4.23 8.13
N LYS A 180 29.97 3.88 7.43
CA LYS A 180 29.43 4.68 6.29
C LYS A 180 28.70 5.94 6.75
N LEU A 181 28.13 5.90 7.94
CA LEU A 181 27.46 7.00 8.58
C LEU A 181 28.03 7.23 9.98
N LYS A 182 27.85 8.44 10.52
CA LYS A 182 28.20 8.79 11.90
C LYS A 182 26.96 9.25 12.64
N VAL A 183 26.15 8.31 13.07
CA VAL A 183 24.91 8.55 13.81
C VAL A 183 25.19 8.38 15.30
N LYS A 184 24.70 9.36 16.10
CA LYS A 184 24.77 9.35 17.56
C LYS A 184 23.65 8.53 18.17
N ASN A 185 22.38 8.83 17.78
CA ASN A 185 21.19 8.10 18.16
C ASN A 185 20.10 8.23 17.10
N ILE A 186 19.13 7.34 17.14
CA ILE A 186 17.93 7.33 16.31
C ILE A 186 16.74 7.20 17.26
N GLU A 187 15.74 8.04 17.05
CA GLU A 187 14.49 8.05 17.82
C GLU A 187 13.33 7.82 16.86
N ASP A 188 12.53 6.79 17.12
CA ASP A 188 11.31 6.50 16.35
C ASP A 188 10.11 7.03 17.14
N ASN A 189 9.55 8.13 16.66
CA ASN A 189 8.37 8.78 17.22
C ASN A 189 7.13 8.53 16.35
N THR A 190 7.18 7.52 15.47
CA THR A 190 6.10 7.21 14.54
C THR A 190 4.82 6.88 15.31
N ALA A 191 3.75 7.59 14.97
CA ALA A 191 2.40 7.40 15.48
C ALA A 191 1.42 7.39 14.30
N GLU A 192 0.51 8.36 14.20
CA GLU A 192 -0.36 8.53 13.03
C GLU A 192 0.44 8.92 11.79
N GLU A 193 1.50 9.70 11.97
CA GLU A 193 2.47 10.04 10.93
C GLU A 193 3.83 9.43 11.22
N ILE A 194 4.61 9.21 10.16
CA ILE A 194 5.98 8.70 10.28
C ILE A 194 6.89 9.81 10.76
N GLU A 195 7.59 9.57 11.86
CA GLU A 195 8.59 10.47 12.40
C GLU A 195 9.78 9.72 12.97
N ILE A 196 10.88 9.70 12.23
CA ILE A 196 12.16 9.14 12.69
C ILE A 196 13.17 10.27 12.74
N ILE A 197 13.72 10.53 13.93
CA ILE A 197 14.73 11.55 14.17
C ILE A 197 16.11 10.89 14.21
N ILE A 198 17.04 11.41 13.44
CA ILE A 198 18.43 10.93 13.36
C ILE A 198 19.35 12.05 13.84
N ASN A 199 20.03 11.82 14.95
CA ASN A 199 21.02 12.73 15.48
C ASN A 199 22.42 12.29 15.05
N LEU A 200 23.14 13.18 14.35
CA LEU A 200 24.47 12.93 13.86
C LEU A 200 25.53 13.25 14.92
N VAL A 201 26.69 12.61 14.81
CA VAL A 201 27.86 12.93 15.64
C VAL A 201 28.40 14.30 15.22
N LYS A 202 28.81 15.12 16.18
CA LYS A 202 29.43 16.42 15.93
C LYS A 202 30.79 16.28 15.27
#